data_f706f71a448a758983f8053bdfae85bd
#
_entry.id   f706f71a448a758983f8053bdfae85bd
#
_cell.length_a   1.000
_cell.length_b   1.000
_cell.length_c   1.000
_cell.angle_alpha   90.00
_cell.angle_beta   90.00
_cell.angle_gamma   90.00
#
_symmetry.space_group_name_H-M   'P 1'
#
loop_
_entity.id
_entity.type
_entity.pdbx_description
1 polymer ?
#
loop_
_entity_poly.entity_id
_entity_poly.type
_entity_poly.pdbx_seq_one_letter_code
_entity_poly.pdbx_strand_id
1 'polypeptide(L)'
;MFVGVLRLTFHVPHARSLKDKRRVVLKFRDRVRARFGVSIAEVGEQDKLQRAVFGVTVVSGDAAVCDSVLEQVAHVAATQEDAVLTGRATEVMTMGEIGDDLYGDEDGR
;
A
#
# COMPACT_ATOMS: atom_id res chain seq x y z
N MET A 1 -8.23 -12.58 -11.80
CA MET A 1 -7.28 -12.03 -10.81
C MET A 1 -7.56 -10.56 -10.60
N PHE A 2 -7.56 -10.14 -9.35
CA PHE A 2 -7.75 -8.73 -9.02
C PHE A 2 -6.50 -8.17 -8.36
N VAL A 3 -6.21 -6.92 -8.65
CA VAL A 3 -5.09 -6.20 -8.07
C VAL A 3 -5.67 -4.98 -7.36
N GLY A 4 -5.44 -4.90 -6.06
CA GLY A 4 -5.84 -3.73 -5.27
C GLY A 4 -4.64 -2.84 -5.03
N VAL A 5 -4.85 -1.53 -5.11
CA VAL A 5 -3.81 -0.53 -4.87
C VAL A 5 -4.34 0.52 -3.91
N LEU A 6 -3.56 0.83 -2.90
CA LEU A 6 -3.91 1.87 -1.92
C LEU A 6 -2.77 2.88 -1.88
N ARG A 7 -3.11 4.16 -1.98
CA ARG A 7 -2.16 5.24 -1.77
C ARG A 7 -2.47 5.91 -0.45
N LEU A 8 -1.46 6.06 0.39
CA LEU A 8 -1.59 6.71 1.69
C LEU A 8 -0.65 7.91 1.74
N THR A 9 -1.17 9.03 2.20
CA THR A 9 -0.37 10.24 2.39
C THR A 9 -0.35 10.59 3.88
N PHE A 10 0.85 10.78 4.41
CA PHE A 10 1.04 11.14 5.80
C PHE A 10 1.71 12.50 5.93
N HIS A 11 1.35 13.20 6.99
CA HIS A 11 2.12 14.33 7.51
C HIS A 11 2.93 13.81 8.70
N VAL A 12 4.22 14.10 8.73
CA VAL A 12 5.14 13.65 9.78
C VAL A 12 5.65 14.88 10.53
N PRO A 13 4.89 15.36 11.51
CA PRO A 13 5.11 16.71 12.07
C PRO A 13 6.44 16.90 12.80
N HIS A 14 7.02 15.83 13.32
CA HIS A 14 8.23 15.95 14.12
C HIS A 14 9.51 15.60 13.37
N ALA A 15 9.43 15.29 12.10
CA ALA A 15 10.61 14.97 11.32
C ALA A 15 11.39 16.25 10.98
N ARG A 16 12.64 16.32 11.41
CA ARG A 16 13.51 17.46 11.16
C ARG A 16 14.69 17.10 10.27
N SER A 17 14.79 15.86 9.87
CA SER A 17 15.82 15.35 8.98
C SER A 17 15.28 14.18 8.19
N LEU A 18 15.95 13.81 7.11
CA LEU A 18 15.58 12.61 6.36
C LEU A 18 15.75 11.36 7.21
N LYS A 19 16.66 11.37 8.15
CA LYS A 19 16.85 10.26 9.07
C LYS A 19 15.62 10.10 9.98
N ASP A 20 15.10 11.20 10.50
CA ASP A 20 13.90 11.17 11.34
C ASP A 20 12.71 10.63 10.55
N LYS A 21 12.51 11.14 9.34
CA LYS A 21 11.43 10.70 8.48
C LYS A 21 11.57 9.21 8.15
N ARG A 22 12.78 8.78 7.81
CA ARG A 22 13.02 7.40 7.44
C ARG A 22 12.67 6.44 8.58
N ARG A 23 12.92 6.84 9.82
CA ARG A 23 12.57 6.03 10.97
C ARG A 23 11.06 5.80 11.04
N VAL A 24 10.27 6.84 10.80
CA VAL A 24 8.80 6.75 10.80
C VAL A 24 8.33 5.89 9.62
N VAL A 25 8.90 6.10 8.43
CA VAL A 25 8.55 5.36 7.23
C VAL A 25 8.81 3.87 7.41
N LEU A 26 9.99 3.51 7.92
CA LEU A 26 10.35 2.10 8.11
C LEU A 26 9.50 1.43 9.18
N LYS A 27 9.17 2.17 10.24
CA LYS A 27 8.33 1.65 11.31
C LYS A 27 6.94 1.30 10.80
N PHE A 28 6.33 2.18 10.02
CA PHE A 28 5.01 1.94 9.45
C PHE A 28 5.06 0.78 8.45
N ARG A 29 6.05 0.78 7.55
CA ARG A 29 6.22 -0.29 6.57
C ARG A 29 6.32 -1.66 7.26
N ASP A 30 7.15 -1.74 8.28
CA ASP A 30 7.38 -3.00 8.98
C ASP A 30 6.13 -3.45 9.74
N ARG A 31 5.39 -2.51 10.30
CA ARG A 31 4.12 -2.80 10.98
C ARG A 31 3.10 -3.42 10.02
N VAL A 32 3.01 -2.87 8.82
CA VAL A 32 2.10 -3.38 7.79
C VAL A 32 2.56 -4.75 7.30
N ARG A 33 3.86 -4.91 7.02
CA ARG A 33 4.41 -6.19 6.56
C ARG A 33 4.23 -7.31 7.58
N ALA A 34 4.27 -6.98 8.85
CA ALA A 34 4.12 -7.98 9.91
C ALA A 34 2.69 -8.52 10.01
N ARG A 35 1.70 -7.78 9.51
CA ARG A 35 0.29 -8.15 9.68
C ARG A 35 -0.40 -8.55 8.40
N PHE A 36 0.07 -8.07 7.25
CA PHE A 36 -0.68 -8.24 6.01
C PHE A 36 0.21 -8.81 4.90
N GLY A 37 -0.38 -9.65 4.06
CA GLY A 37 0.30 -10.16 2.88
C GLY A 37 0.20 -9.17 1.73
N VAL A 38 0.85 -8.04 1.87
CA VAL A 38 0.83 -6.96 0.86
C VAL A 38 2.25 -6.54 0.51
N SER A 39 2.39 -5.87 -0.62
CA SER A 39 3.61 -5.17 -0.97
C SER A 39 3.43 -3.70 -0.60
N ILE A 40 4.40 -3.10 0.05
CA ILE A 40 4.34 -1.71 0.49
C ILE A 40 5.67 -1.02 0.26
N ALA A 41 5.62 0.21 -0.23
CA ALA A 41 6.81 1.03 -0.45
C ALA A 41 6.47 2.52 -0.32
N GLU A 42 7.45 3.33 0.03
CA GLU A 42 7.33 4.77 -0.09
C GLU A 42 7.49 5.11 -1.57
N VAL A 43 6.54 5.82 -2.15
CA VAL A 43 6.47 6.01 -3.61
C VAL A 43 6.52 7.47 -4.05
N GLY A 44 6.45 8.42 -3.14
CA GLY A 44 6.49 9.82 -3.51
C GLY A 44 6.98 10.68 -2.37
N GLU A 45 7.37 11.92 -2.71
CA GLU A 45 7.77 12.92 -1.71
C GLU A 45 8.96 12.46 -0.86
N GLN A 46 9.83 11.65 -1.42
CA GLN A 46 10.91 11.03 -0.66
C GLN A 46 11.93 12.03 -0.16
N ASP A 47 12.04 13.19 -0.82
CA ASP A 47 12.94 14.28 -0.42
C ASP A 47 12.29 15.27 0.54
N LYS A 48 11.01 15.13 0.85
CA LYS A 48 10.31 16.01 1.78
C LYS A 48 10.41 15.48 3.20
N LEU A 49 10.69 16.36 4.15
CA LEU A 49 10.90 15.94 5.54
C LEU A 49 9.61 15.57 6.27
N GLN A 50 8.55 16.30 6.00
CA GLN A 50 7.33 16.18 6.79
C GLN A 50 6.15 15.60 6.00
N ARG A 51 6.43 14.96 4.88
CA ARG A 51 5.40 14.33 4.08
C ARG A 51 5.89 13.00 3.55
N ALA A 52 5.08 11.98 3.64
CA ALA A 52 5.40 10.65 3.10
C ALA A 52 4.21 10.10 2.32
N VAL A 53 4.47 9.48 1.19
CA VAL A 53 3.44 8.84 0.37
C VAL A 53 3.81 7.38 0.19
N PHE A 54 2.88 6.48 0.56
CA PHE A 54 3.08 5.05 0.40
C PHE A 54 2.16 4.50 -0.67
N GLY A 55 2.67 3.51 -1.40
CA GLY A 55 1.86 2.64 -2.23
C GLY A 55 1.78 1.26 -1.60
N VAL A 56 0.59 0.69 -1.56
CA VAL A 56 0.34 -0.65 -1.03
C VAL A 56 -0.42 -1.43 -2.09
N THR A 57 -0.04 -2.67 -2.35
CA THR A 57 -0.75 -3.49 -3.32
C THR A 57 -0.96 -4.91 -2.82
N VAL A 58 -2.06 -5.51 -3.26
CA VAL A 58 -2.46 -6.87 -2.93
C VAL A 58 -3.11 -7.51 -4.14
N VAL A 59 -2.89 -8.79 -4.34
CA VAL A 59 -3.56 -9.54 -5.39
C VAL A 59 -4.43 -10.62 -4.77
N SER A 60 -5.56 -10.92 -5.41
CA SER A 60 -6.47 -11.97 -4.96
C SER A 60 -7.35 -12.41 -6.13
N GLY A 61 -7.88 -13.60 -6.04
CA GLY A 61 -8.93 -14.07 -6.95
C GLY A 61 -10.30 -13.46 -6.62
N ASP A 62 -10.41 -12.67 -5.57
CA ASP A 62 -11.66 -12.08 -5.11
C ASP A 62 -11.47 -10.59 -4.84
N ALA A 63 -12.22 -9.75 -5.55
CA ALA A 63 -12.14 -8.30 -5.39
C ALA A 63 -12.49 -7.85 -3.97
N ALA A 64 -13.43 -8.52 -3.33
CA ALA A 64 -13.82 -8.17 -1.96
C ALA A 64 -12.69 -8.39 -0.97
N VAL A 65 -11.84 -9.38 -1.22
CA VAL A 65 -10.66 -9.62 -0.39
C VAL A 65 -9.66 -8.47 -0.55
N CYS A 66 -9.44 -8.01 -1.79
CA CYS A 66 -8.57 -6.86 -2.03
C CYS A 66 -9.07 -5.64 -1.25
N ASP A 67 -10.36 -5.32 -1.36
CA ASP A 67 -10.94 -4.18 -0.66
C ASP A 67 -10.80 -4.34 0.84
N SER A 68 -11.08 -5.50 1.38
CA SER A 68 -11.02 -5.74 2.83
C SER A 68 -9.60 -5.58 3.37
N VAL A 69 -8.61 -6.14 2.69
CA VAL A 69 -7.23 -6.06 3.13
C VAL A 69 -6.75 -4.60 3.10
N LEU A 70 -7.03 -3.88 2.01
CA LEU A 70 -6.61 -2.49 1.88
C LEU A 70 -7.30 -1.58 2.89
N GLU A 71 -8.58 -1.86 3.21
CA GLU A 71 -9.29 -1.12 4.23
C GLU A 71 -8.66 -1.32 5.60
N GLN A 72 -8.23 -2.54 5.90
CA GLN A 72 -7.55 -2.83 7.16
C GLN A 72 -6.19 -2.13 7.25
N VAL A 73 -5.44 -2.08 6.15
CA VAL A 73 -4.17 -1.35 6.09
C VAL A 73 -4.41 0.14 6.34
N ALA A 74 -5.44 0.71 5.70
CA ALA A 74 -5.77 2.12 5.90
C ALA A 74 -6.17 2.40 7.35
N HIS A 75 -6.84 1.45 7.99
CA HIS A 75 -7.22 1.60 9.40
C HIS A 75 -5.97 1.61 10.29
N VAL A 76 -5.01 0.75 10.02
CA VAL A 76 -3.74 0.75 10.75
C VAL A 76 -3.01 2.09 10.53
N ALA A 77 -3.02 2.60 9.29
CA ALA A 77 -2.40 3.88 8.99
C ALA A 77 -3.02 5.01 9.80
N ALA A 78 -4.33 5.01 9.98
CA ALA A 78 -5.03 6.04 10.74
C ALA A 78 -4.69 6.02 12.23
N THR A 79 -4.15 4.91 12.74
CA THR A 79 -3.79 4.79 14.16
C THR A 79 -2.29 5.02 14.41
N GLN A 80 -1.52 5.41 13.40
CA GLN A 80 -0.09 5.62 13.56
C GLN A 80 0.15 6.84 14.47
N GLU A 81 1.03 6.67 15.47
CA GLU A 81 1.21 7.71 16.48
C GLU A 81 2.13 8.84 16.04
N ASP A 82 3.13 8.53 15.25
CA ASP A 82 4.17 9.49 14.85
C ASP A 82 3.93 10.12 13.48
N ALA A 83 2.77 9.85 12.89
CA ALA A 83 2.39 10.42 11.60
C ALA A 83 0.87 10.57 11.54
N VAL A 84 0.42 11.56 10.78
CA VAL A 84 -1.00 11.84 10.62
C VAL A 84 -1.41 11.47 9.21
N LEU A 85 -2.37 10.56 9.07
CA LEU A 85 -2.90 10.19 7.76
C LEU A 85 -3.74 11.36 7.23
N THR A 86 -3.31 11.95 6.12
CA THR A 86 -3.98 13.13 5.55
C THR A 86 -4.72 12.81 4.26
N GLY A 87 -4.47 11.65 3.67
CA GLY A 87 -5.18 11.26 2.44
C GLY A 87 -5.05 9.80 2.16
N ARG A 88 -6.06 9.24 1.49
CA ARG A 88 -6.04 7.85 1.04
C ARG A 88 -6.85 7.72 -0.24
N ALA A 89 -6.44 6.83 -1.12
CA ALA A 89 -7.17 6.49 -2.34
C ALA A 89 -6.98 5.01 -2.64
N THR A 90 -8.04 4.35 -3.04
CA THR A 90 -8.04 2.91 -3.31
C THR A 90 -8.59 2.62 -4.70
N GLU A 91 -7.95 1.70 -5.42
CA GLU A 91 -8.48 1.19 -6.66
C GLU A 91 -8.33 -0.32 -6.68
N VAL A 92 -9.31 -1.01 -7.23
CA VAL A 92 -9.23 -2.46 -7.47
C VAL A 92 -9.45 -2.70 -8.96
N MET A 93 -8.52 -3.39 -9.58
CA MET A 93 -8.51 -3.63 -11.02
C MET A 93 -8.53 -5.12 -11.31
N THR A 94 -9.08 -5.50 -12.45
CA THR A 94 -9.07 -6.89 -12.90
C THR A 94 -8.07 -7.07 -14.04
N MET A 95 -7.40 -8.22 -14.06
CA MET A 95 -6.46 -8.56 -15.11
C MET A 95 -6.73 -9.96 -15.69
N GLY A 96 -7.90 -10.50 -15.45
CA GLY A 96 -8.22 -11.86 -15.88
C GLY A 96 -8.06 -12.07 -17.36
N GLU A 97 -8.59 -11.15 -18.17
CA GLU A 97 -8.56 -11.33 -19.60
C GLU A 97 -7.16 -11.30 -20.18
N ILE A 98 -6.32 -10.41 -19.70
CA ILE A 98 -4.97 -10.32 -20.18
C ILE A 98 -4.20 -11.58 -19.81
N GLY A 99 -4.41 -12.11 -18.62
CA GLY A 99 -3.78 -13.34 -18.19
C GLY A 99 -4.24 -14.52 -19.02
N ASP A 100 -5.52 -14.59 -19.32
CA ASP A 100 -6.07 -15.67 -20.13
C ASP A 100 -5.51 -15.62 -21.55
N ASP A 101 -5.37 -14.45 -22.14
CA ASP A 101 -4.83 -14.31 -23.47
C ASP A 101 -3.38 -14.78 -23.53
N LEU A 102 -2.63 -14.57 -22.48
CA LEU A 102 -1.22 -14.94 -22.49
C LEU A 102 -0.98 -16.40 -22.18
N TYR A 103 -1.84 -17.01 -21.36
CA TYR A 103 -1.56 -18.35 -20.87
C TYR A 103 -2.66 -19.37 -21.07
N GLY A 104 -3.80 -18.94 -21.59
CA GLY A 104 -4.96 -19.82 -21.68
C GLY A 104 -4.75 -21.06 -22.50
N ASP A 105 -3.90 -20.91 -23.49
CA ASP A 105 -3.77 -22.08 -24.31
C ASP A 105 -2.74 -22.96 -23.78
N GLU A 106 -1.97 -22.57 -22.83
CA GLU A 106 -1.04 -23.44 -22.32
C GLU A 106 -1.67 -24.40 -21.55
N ASP A 107 -2.64 -24.12 -20.96
CA ASP A 107 -3.25 -24.98 -20.21
C ASP A 107 -3.86 -25.85 -20.93
N GLY A 108 -4.04 -25.32 -21.89
CA GLY A 108 -4.45 -26.06 -22.61
C GLY A 108 -4.02 -27.08 -22.20
N ARG A 109 -3.47 -26.82 -21.61
CA ARG A 109 -3.18 -27.67 -21.00
C ARG A 109 -3.96 -27.89 -20.31
#